data_a3888acda7947550ea5073bee3377d97
#
_entry.id   a3888acda7947550ea5073bee3377d97
#
_cell.length_a   1.000
_cell.length_b   1.000
_cell.length_c   1.000
_cell.angle_alpha   90.00
_cell.angle_beta   90.00
_cell.angle_gamma   90.00
#
_symmetry.space_group_name_H-M   'P 1'
#
loop_
_entity.id
_entity.type
_entity.pdbx_description
1 polymer ?
#
loop_
_entity_poly.entity_id
_entity_poly.type
_entity_poly.pdbx_seq_one_letter_code
_entity_poly.pdbx_strand_id
1 'polypeptide(L)'
;SVTELTDYMPTDTDLEARAKWEFKLGPGTKAFEEKMMELQQWNKDYKHHRLYPEMPDWDVMCFYPMLKKRDGWPAESCWTKLRKKFQRKFLQNDGDANWYGLDFKDRKQLMRSHATTGRKFAGRISQLITGSTGLDDWEWGVTLMAKEVASGKQIVYEMRVDEVSARYGGFGEFYINLRLKPEDLWEHLGL
;
A
#
# COMPACT_ATOMS: atom_id res chain seq x y z
N SER A 1 -11.71 -5.20 8.57
CA SER A 1 -10.60 -4.22 8.58
C SER A 1 -11.08 -2.85 9.01
N VAL A 2 -10.18 -2.03 9.53
CA VAL A 2 -10.45 -0.67 10.02
C VAL A 2 -9.44 0.32 9.46
N THR A 3 -9.83 1.59 9.34
CA THR A 3 -8.89 2.66 8.98
C THR A 3 -7.90 2.90 10.12
N GLU A 4 -6.61 3.03 9.79
CA GLU A 4 -5.54 3.20 10.79
C GLU A 4 -4.39 4.04 10.26
N LEU A 5 -3.59 4.59 11.18
CA LEU A 5 -2.29 5.18 10.86
C LEU A 5 -1.22 4.08 10.90
N THR A 6 -0.24 4.18 10.02
CA THR A 6 0.90 3.26 9.98
C THR A 6 2.10 3.83 10.73
N ASP A 7 3.02 2.96 11.18
CA ASP A 7 4.29 3.35 11.82
C ASP A 7 5.20 4.17 10.89
N TYR A 8 4.90 4.19 9.59
CA TYR A 8 5.68 4.91 8.57
C TYR A 8 5.21 6.35 8.35
N MET A 9 4.24 6.83 9.13
CA MET A 9 3.83 8.23 9.07
C MET A 9 5.00 9.15 9.39
N PRO A 10 5.16 10.27 8.68
CA PRO A 10 6.21 11.23 8.96
C PRO A 10 6.09 11.78 10.38
N THR A 11 7.20 11.78 11.10
CA THR A 11 7.36 12.45 12.40
C THR A 11 7.82 13.90 12.17
N ASP A 12 7.74 14.74 13.19
CA ASP A 12 8.26 16.12 13.10
C ASP A 12 9.75 16.14 12.76
N THR A 13 10.54 15.20 13.27
CA THR A 13 11.95 15.04 12.88
C THR A 13 12.12 14.70 11.41
N ASP A 14 11.21 13.90 10.81
CA ASP A 14 11.23 13.63 9.37
C ASP A 14 10.88 14.87 8.56
N LEU A 15 9.92 15.67 9.03
CA LEU A 15 9.54 16.92 8.36
C LEU A 15 10.66 17.95 8.44
N GLU A 16 11.35 18.06 9.58
CA GLU A 16 12.55 18.89 9.71
C GLU A 16 13.67 18.46 8.76
N ALA A 17 13.96 17.15 8.71
CA ALA A 17 14.94 16.59 7.80
C ALA A 17 14.58 16.90 6.35
N ARG A 18 13.30 16.81 6.00
CA ARG A 18 12.78 17.15 4.68
C ARG A 18 12.98 18.64 4.35
N ALA A 19 12.67 19.54 5.29
CA ALA A 19 12.88 20.98 5.12
C ALA A 19 14.36 21.32 4.90
N LYS A 20 15.26 20.68 5.65
CA LYS A 20 16.72 20.90 5.55
C LYS A 20 17.32 20.35 4.25
N TRP A 21 16.99 19.12 3.89
CA TRP A 21 17.70 18.40 2.83
C TRP A 21 17.04 18.51 1.45
N GLU A 22 15.70 18.43 1.40
CA GLU A 22 14.95 18.50 0.14
C GLU A 22 14.79 19.96 -0.32
N PHE A 23 14.40 20.85 0.61
CA PHE A 23 14.17 22.26 0.33
C PHE A 23 15.38 23.16 0.60
N LYS A 24 16.47 22.61 1.16
CA LYS A 24 17.74 23.32 1.45
C LYS A 24 17.55 24.56 2.33
N LEU A 25 16.63 24.50 3.29
CA LEU A 25 16.32 25.60 4.19
C LEU A 25 17.08 25.45 5.51
N GLY A 26 17.71 26.53 5.98
CA GLY A 26 18.42 26.56 7.25
C GLY A 26 17.46 26.74 8.44
N PRO A 27 17.62 25.97 9.54
CA PRO A 27 16.84 26.16 10.77
C PRO A 27 16.95 27.60 11.31
N GLY A 28 15.85 28.11 11.87
CA GLY A 28 15.79 29.47 12.43
C GLY A 28 15.64 30.59 11.39
N THR A 29 15.49 30.25 10.11
CA THR A 29 15.13 31.23 9.08
C THR A 29 13.61 31.29 8.93
N LYS A 30 13.07 32.47 8.60
CA LYS A 30 11.63 32.63 8.34
C LYS A 30 11.11 31.65 7.29
N ALA A 31 11.88 31.44 6.21
CA ALA A 31 11.53 30.48 5.16
C ALA A 31 11.47 29.03 5.66
N PHE A 32 12.33 28.65 6.60
CA PHE A 32 12.28 27.33 7.24
C PHE A 32 11.01 27.16 8.09
N GLU A 33 10.67 28.18 8.89
CA GLU A 33 9.48 28.13 9.75
C GLU A 33 8.19 28.07 8.94
N GLU A 34 8.08 28.89 7.88
CA GLU A 34 6.95 28.85 6.94
C GLU A 34 6.81 27.46 6.29
N LYS A 35 7.94 26.89 5.86
CA LYS A 35 7.93 25.54 5.25
C LYS A 35 7.59 24.45 6.24
N MET A 36 8.04 24.56 7.48
CA MET A 36 7.68 23.63 8.54
C MET A 36 6.18 23.66 8.83
N MET A 37 5.56 24.84 8.91
CA MET A 37 4.11 24.96 9.07
C MET A 37 3.34 24.31 7.91
N GLU A 38 3.78 24.53 6.67
CA GLU A 38 3.20 23.90 5.48
C GLU A 38 3.30 22.36 5.55
N LEU A 39 4.47 21.83 5.87
CA LEU A 39 4.70 20.39 5.98
C LEU A 39 3.91 19.75 7.12
N GLN A 40 3.79 20.44 8.26
CA GLN A 40 2.99 19.97 9.39
C GLN A 40 1.50 19.96 9.06
N GLN A 41 1.00 21.00 8.38
CA GLN A 41 -0.40 21.02 7.92
C GLN A 41 -0.65 19.90 6.92
N TRP A 42 0.22 19.73 5.92
CA TRP A 42 0.13 18.62 4.99
C TRP A 42 0.09 17.25 5.70
N ASN A 43 0.94 17.05 6.71
CA ASN A 43 0.99 15.80 7.46
C ASN A 43 -0.30 15.56 8.26
N LYS A 44 -0.88 16.63 8.82
CA LYS A 44 -2.17 16.57 9.52
C LYS A 44 -3.31 16.19 8.57
N ASP A 45 -3.38 16.82 7.40
CA ASP A 45 -4.39 16.53 6.39
C ASP A 45 -4.25 15.10 5.84
N TYR A 46 -3.01 14.66 5.62
CA TYR A 46 -2.72 13.29 5.20
C TYR A 46 -3.17 12.26 6.25
N LYS A 47 -2.90 12.50 7.54
CA LYS A 47 -3.37 11.63 8.64
C LYS A 47 -4.89 11.61 8.72
N HIS A 48 -5.53 12.76 8.56
CA HIS A 48 -6.99 12.87 8.56
C HIS A 48 -7.59 12.06 7.40
N HIS A 49 -7.08 12.23 6.19
CA HIS A 49 -7.54 11.49 5.01
C HIS A 49 -7.33 9.96 5.16
N ARG A 50 -6.29 9.53 5.87
CA ARG A 50 -6.06 8.10 6.16
C ARG A 50 -7.12 7.52 7.10
N LEU A 51 -7.57 8.28 8.10
CA LEU A 51 -8.55 7.84 9.08
C LEU A 51 -9.99 8.02 8.60
N TYR A 52 -10.23 9.07 7.84
CA TYR A 52 -11.54 9.49 7.33
C TYR A 52 -11.47 9.68 5.82
N PRO A 53 -11.29 8.59 5.05
CA PRO A 53 -11.12 8.71 3.60
C PRO A 53 -12.42 9.12 2.92
N GLU A 54 -12.33 10.11 2.05
CA GLU A 54 -13.39 10.43 1.11
C GLU A 54 -13.28 9.51 -0.10
N MET A 55 -14.31 8.73 -0.36
CA MET A 55 -14.35 7.82 -1.51
C MET A 55 -14.74 8.63 -2.76
N PRO A 56 -13.90 8.61 -3.81
CA PRO A 56 -14.23 9.31 -5.05
C PRO A 56 -15.42 8.64 -5.76
N ASP A 57 -16.19 9.44 -6.46
CA ASP A 57 -17.31 8.98 -7.28
C ASP A 57 -16.80 8.42 -8.63
N TRP A 58 -16.08 7.29 -8.57
CA TRP A 58 -15.49 6.61 -9.73
C TRP A 58 -16.10 5.22 -9.93
N ASP A 59 -16.10 4.74 -11.17
CA ASP A 59 -16.86 3.58 -11.57
C ASP A 59 -16.20 2.23 -11.31
N VAL A 60 -14.90 2.22 -11.01
CA VAL A 60 -14.14 0.99 -10.83
C VAL A 60 -13.60 0.90 -9.42
N MET A 61 -13.83 -0.24 -8.77
CA MET A 61 -13.24 -0.58 -7.49
C MET A 61 -12.54 -1.94 -7.59
N CYS A 62 -11.28 -2.00 -7.21
CA CYS A 62 -10.54 -3.24 -7.03
C CYS A 62 -10.23 -3.43 -5.55
N PHE A 63 -10.69 -4.52 -4.96
CA PHE A 63 -10.33 -4.93 -3.61
C PHE A 63 -9.43 -6.15 -3.66
N TYR A 64 -8.42 -6.18 -2.78
CA TYR A 64 -7.63 -7.38 -2.51
C TYR A 64 -7.05 -7.35 -1.10
N PRO A 65 -7.00 -8.51 -0.40
CA PRO A 65 -6.30 -8.63 0.86
C PRO A 65 -4.79 -8.80 0.63
N MET A 66 -3.99 -8.30 1.57
CA MET A 66 -2.54 -8.45 1.50
C MET A 66 -1.89 -8.60 2.88
N LEU A 67 -0.66 -9.10 2.87
CA LEU A 67 0.20 -9.20 4.05
C LEU A 67 1.67 -8.97 3.66
N LYS A 68 2.52 -8.83 4.67
CA LYS A 68 3.98 -8.89 4.51
C LYS A 68 4.47 -10.31 4.83
N LYS A 69 5.28 -10.85 3.92
CA LYS A 69 5.86 -12.18 4.07
C LYS A 69 6.69 -12.28 5.34
N ARG A 70 6.53 -13.40 6.03
CA ARG A 70 7.34 -13.87 7.16
C ARG A 70 8.03 -15.16 6.75
N ASP A 71 9.08 -15.55 7.47
CA ASP A 71 9.75 -16.83 7.25
C ASP A 71 8.73 -17.97 7.30
N GLY A 72 8.75 -18.82 6.26
CA GLY A 72 7.81 -19.94 6.17
C GLY A 72 6.40 -19.61 5.66
N TRP A 73 6.13 -18.38 5.24
CA TRP A 73 4.86 -18.04 4.58
C TRP A 73 4.93 -18.24 3.05
N PRO A 74 3.88 -18.77 2.40
CA PRO A 74 2.66 -19.30 3.03
C PRO A 74 2.93 -20.62 3.78
N ALA A 75 2.16 -20.84 4.85
CA ALA A 75 2.13 -22.14 5.51
C ALA A 75 1.74 -23.21 4.47
N GLU A 76 2.73 -23.97 4.02
CA GLU A 76 2.56 -24.86 2.89
C GLU A 76 1.54 -25.95 3.20
N SER A 77 0.48 -26.05 2.42
CA SER A 77 -0.33 -27.25 2.37
C SER A 77 0.57 -28.43 1.98
N CYS A 78 0.24 -29.64 2.40
CA CYS A 78 1.02 -30.86 2.13
C CYS A 78 1.33 -31.04 0.63
N TRP A 79 0.45 -30.58 -0.26
CA TRP A 79 0.60 -30.63 -1.71
C TRP A 79 1.62 -29.61 -2.25
N THR A 80 1.70 -28.43 -1.65
CA THR A 80 2.68 -27.41 -2.03
C THR A 80 4.09 -27.84 -1.63
N LYS A 81 4.25 -28.53 -0.51
CA LYS A 81 5.54 -29.12 -0.06
C LYS A 81 6.10 -30.14 -1.06
N LEU A 82 5.26 -31.01 -1.60
CA LEU A 82 5.68 -32.00 -2.61
C LEU A 82 6.13 -31.32 -3.91
N ARG A 83 5.40 -30.31 -4.38
CA ARG A 83 5.69 -29.58 -5.61
C ARG A 83 7.00 -28.80 -5.51
N LYS A 84 7.28 -28.14 -4.38
CA LYS A 84 8.53 -27.41 -4.14
C LYS A 84 9.76 -28.31 -3.97
N LYS A 85 9.61 -29.55 -3.48
CA LYS A 85 10.72 -30.50 -3.40
C LYS A 85 11.31 -30.81 -4.78
N PHE A 86 10.47 -30.79 -5.83
CA PHE A 86 10.92 -30.94 -7.23
C PHE A 86 11.44 -29.63 -7.84
N GLN A 87 10.92 -28.47 -7.43
CA GLN A 87 11.32 -27.15 -7.97
C GLN A 87 12.55 -26.53 -7.29
N ARG A 88 12.90 -26.94 -6.06
CA ARG A 88 14.06 -26.42 -5.29
C ARG A 88 15.42 -26.54 -5.98
N LYS A 89 15.50 -27.34 -7.04
CA LYS A 89 16.76 -27.50 -7.81
C LYS A 89 17.00 -26.36 -8.81
N PHE A 90 16.00 -25.49 -9.05
CA PHE A 90 16.05 -24.41 -10.07
C PHE A 90 15.77 -23.01 -9.55
N LEU A 91 15.29 -22.85 -8.32
CA LEU A 91 15.03 -21.54 -7.72
C LEU A 91 16.05 -21.30 -6.62
N GLN A 92 17.15 -20.64 -6.99
CA GLN A 92 18.08 -20.07 -6.01
C GLN A 92 17.36 -18.97 -5.21
N ASN A 93 17.41 -19.09 -3.89
CA ASN A 93 17.18 -18.05 -2.88
C ASN A 93 15.83 -17.32 -2.85
N ASP A 94 14.72 -18.03 -2.58
CA ASP A 94 13.61 -17.47 -1.83
C ASP A 94 13.82 -17.69 -0.31
N GLY A 95 15.06 -17.79 0.12
CA GLY A 95 15.43 -17.83 1.52
C GLY A 95 15.15 -16.46 2.15
N ASP A 96 14.34 -16.46 3.19
CA ASP A 96 14.26 -15.47 4.24
C ASP A 96 13.73 -14.08 3.86
N ALA A 97 12.64 -14.00 3.09
CA ALA A 97 11.89 -12.75 2.93
C ALA A 97 11.04 -12.48 4.18
N ASN A 98 11.67 -12.18 5.30
CA ASN A 98 11.00 -11.81 6.53
C ASN A 98 10.97 -10.29 6.68
N TRP A 99 9.82 -9.68 6.38
CA TRP A 99 9.62 -8.24 6.53
C TRP A 99 9.83 -7.76 7.96
N TYR A 100 9.35 -8.53 8.92
CA TYR A 100 9.40 -8.17 10.34
C TYR A 100 10.77 -8.41 10.99
N GLY A 101 11.64 -9.16 10.30
CA GLY A 101 13.04 -9.32 10.67
C GLY A 101 13.95 -8.16 10.25
N LEU A 102 13.44 -7.24 9.38
CA LEU A 102 14.19 -6.05 8.99
C LEU A 102 14.18 -5.00 10.10
N ASP A 103 15.27 -4.23 10.19
CA ASP A 103 15.30 -3.04 11.02
C ASP A 103 14.25 -2.02 10.59
N PHE A 104 13.70 -1.27 11.56
CA PHE A 104 12.68 -0.26 11.26
C PHE A 104 13.13 0.78 10.25
N LYS A 105 14.41 1.19 10.31
CA LYS A 105 15.01 2.14 9.36
C LYS A 105 14.93 1.63 7.92
N ASP A 106 15.25 0.36 7.70
CA ASP A 106 15.23 -0.27 6.37
C ASP A 106 13.79 -0.41 5.86
N ARG A 107 12.86 -0.85 6.71
CA ARG A 107 11.44 -0.88 6.37
C ARG A 107 10.92 0.51 5.98
N LYS A 108 11.29 1.54 6.73
CA LYS A 108 10.88 2.93 6.45
C LYS A 108 11.42 3.42 5.10
N GLN A 109 12.67 3.09 4.76
CA GLN A 109 13.27 3.45 3.48
C GLN A 109 12.58 2.74 2.32
N LEU A 110 12.34 1.43 2.44
CA LEU A 110 11.62 0.63 1.46
C LEU A 110 10.21 1.16 1.24
N MET A 111 9.47 1.49 2.31
CA MET A 111 8.12 2.07 2.21
C MET A 111 8.11 3.46 1.58
N ARG A 112 9.17 4.26 1.73
CA ARG A 112 9.30 5.54 1.01
C ARG A 112 9.42 5.32 -0.51
N SER A 113 10.22 4.37 -0.93
CA SER A 113 10.35 3.99 -2.35
C SER A 113 9.02 3.50 -2.90
N HIS A 114 8.35 2.60 -2.18
CA HIS A 114 7.03 2.08 -2.51
C HIS A 114 5.99 3.20 -2.68
N ALA A 115 5.92 4.14 -1.73
CA ALA A 115 5.04 5.30 -1.79
C ALA A 115 5.35 6.22 -2.99
N THR A 116 6.62 6.31 -3.41
CA THR A 116 7.02 7.09 -4.59
C THR A 116 6.46 6.47 -5.87
N THR A 117 6.49 5.15 -5.98
CA THR A 117 5.86 4.42 -7.10
C THR A 117 4.35 4.66 -7.13
N GLY A 118 3.67 4.56 -5.98
CA GLY A 118 2.22 4.82 -5.88
C GLY A 118 1.82 6.25 -6.29
N ARG A 119 2.62 7.24 -5.92
CA ARG A 119 2.34 8.65 -6.23
C ARG A 119 2.29 8.97 -7.73
N LYS A 120 2.91 8.16 -8.60
CA LYS A 120 2.78 8.31 -10.06
C LYS A 120 1.34 8.18 -10.56
N PHE A 121 0.48 7.59 -9.76
CA PHE A 121 -0.92 7.34 -10.08
C PHE A 121 -1.89 8.34 -9.43
N ALA A 122 -1.37 9.39 -8.78
CA ALA A 122 -2.20 10.44 -8.19
C ALA A 122 -3.17 11.04 -9.23
N GLY A 123 -4.44 11.23 -8.85
CA GLY A 123 -5.51 11.71 -9.73
C GLY A 123 -6.11 10.66 -10.67
N ARG A 124 -5.49 9.47 -10.83
CA ARG A 124 -6.03 8.34 -11.58
C ARG A 124 -6.47 7.18 -10.69
N ILE A 125 -5.81 7.04 -9.55
CA ILE A 125 -6.10 6.04 -8.53
C ILE A 125 -6.26 6.75 -7.18
N SER A 126 -7.31 6.43 -6.47
CA SER A 126 -7.46 6.69 -5.04
C SER A 126 -7.34 5.36 -4.30
N GLN A 127 -6.49 5.33 -3.29
CA GLN A 127 -6.19 4.11 -2.54
C GLN A 127 -6.63 4.25 -1.10
N LEU A 128 -7.43 3.29 -0.64
CA LEU A 128 -7.73 3.08 0.75
C LEU A 128 -7.06 1.79 1.24
N ILE A 129 -6.30 1.88 2.31
CA ILE A 129 -5.72 0.72 2.98
C ILE A 129 -6.29 0.67 4.39
N THR A 130 -6.88 -0.47 4.73
CA THR A 130 -7.46 -0.73 6.05
C THR A 130 -6.72 -1.87 6.72
N GLY A 131 -6.47 -1.76 8.04
CA GLY A 131 -5.82 -2.80 8.82
C GLY A 131 -6.79 -3.91 9.21
N SER A 132 -6.33 -5.15 9.15
CA SER A 132 -7.06 -6.34 9.61
C SER A 132 -6.23 -7.27 10.48
N THR A 133 -5.05 -6.85 10.87
CA THR A 133 -4.18 -7.62 11.79
C THR A 133 -4.93 -7.97 13.07
N GLY A 134 -5.02 -9.27 13.37
CA GLY A 134 -5.78 -9.78 14.53
C GLY A 134 -7.29 -9.88 14.31
N LEU A 135 -7.80 -9.52 13.14
CA LEU A 135 -9.22 -9.62 12.77
C LEU A 135 -9.47 -10.72 11.74
N ASP A 136 -8.49 -11.01 10.89
CA ASP A 136 -8.50 -12.14 9.95
C ASP A 136 -7.07 -12.62 9.62
N ASP A 137 -6.93 -13.54 8.65
CA ASP A 137 -5.65 -14.12 8.23
C ASP A 137 -4.74 -13.14 7.46
N TRP A 138 -5.29 -12.02 6.99
CA TRP A 138 -4.59 -10.98 6.25
C TRP A 138 -4.29 -9.77 7.14
N GLU A 139 -3.24 -9.03 6.82
CA GLU A 139 -2.85 -7.86 7.61
C GLU A 139 -3.57 -6.60 7.15
N TRP A 140 -3.90 -6.53 5.85
CA TRP A 140 -4.57 -5.36 5.26
C TRP A 140 -5.56 -5.74 4.17
N GLY A 141 -6.63 -4.92 4.07
CA GLY A 141 -7.46 -4.83 2.89
C GLY A 141 -7.04 -3.59 2.08
N VAL A 142 -6.76 -3.78 0.79
CA VAL A 142 -6.44 -2.70 -0.13
C VAL A 142 -7.60 -2.50 -1.09
N THR A 143 -8.12 -1.28 -1.13
CA THR A 143 -9.13 -0.86 -2.08
C THR A 143 -8.54 0.19 -3.00
N LEU A 144 -8.56 -0.08 -4.30
CA LEU A 144 -8.17 0.87 -5.34
C LEU A 144 -9.42 1.35 -6.05
N MET A 145 -9.68 2.66 -6.01
CA MET A 145 -10.71 3.29 -6.80
C MET A 145 -10.08 3.89 -8.06
N ALA A 146 -10.71 3.70 -9.21
CA ALA A 146 -10.21 4.18 -10.49
C ALA A 146 -11.37 4.63 -11.39
N LYS A 147 -11.08 5.53 -12.34
CA LYS A 147 -12.05 5.89 -13.39
C LYS A 147 -12.20 4.80 -14.44
N GLU A 148 -11.15 4.00 -14.63
CA GLU A 148 -11.07 2.94 -15.64
C GLU A 148 -10.23 1.76 -15.15
N VAL A 149 -10.58 0.57 -15.58
CA VAL A 149 -9.91 -0.69 -15.22
C VAL A 149 -8.43 -0.68 -15.59
N ALA A 150 -8.08 -0.06 -16.73
CA ALA A 150 -6.70 0.03 -17.21
C ALA A 150 -5.75 0.68 -16.20
N SER A 151 -6.20 1.75 -15.52
CA SER A 151 -5.41 2.43 -14.47
C SER A 151 -5.17 1.54 -13.26
N GLY A 152 -6.19 0.78 -12.82
CA GLY A 152 -6.06 -0.21 -11.75
C GLY A 152 -5.08 -1.33 -12.10
N LYS A 153 -5.15 -1.85 -13.35
CA LYS A 153 -4.20 -2.85 -13.84
C LYS A 153 -2.77 -2.30 -13.88
N GLN A 154 -2.58 -1.08 -14.35
CA GLN A 154 -1.27 -0.46 -14.49
C GLN A 154 -0.58 -0.26 -13.14
N ILE A 155 -1.27 0.27 -12.13
CA ILE A 155 -0.67 0.45 -10.80
C ILE A 155 -0.25 -0.90 -10.20
N VAL A 156 -1.08 -1.92 -10.28
CA VAL A 156 -0.74 -3.27 -9.78
C VAL A 156 0.47 -3.83 -10.51
N TYR A 157 0.56 -3.62 -11.83
CA TYR A 157 1.71 -4.06 -12.63
C TYR A 157 3.00 -3.36 -12.20
N GLU A 158 3.01 -2.03 -12.05
CA GLU A 158 4.20 -1.29 -11.61
C GLU A 158 4.60 -1.64 -10.17
N MET A 159 3.61 -1.82 -9.28
CA MET A 159 3.88 -2.24 -7.90
C MET A 159 4.49 -3.63 -7.80
N ARG A 160 4.27 -4.53 -8.78
CA ARG A 160 4.87 -5.88 -8.76
C ARG A 160 6.40 -5.88 -8.86
N VAL A 161 6.97 -4.87 -9.51
CA VAL A 161 8.43 -4.73 -9.67
C VAL A 161 9.06 -3.83 -8.60
N ASP A 162 8.23 -3.18 -7.78
CA ASP A 162 8.68 -2.48 -6.59
C ASP A 162 9.25 -3.46 -5.57
N GLU A 163 10.40 -3.14 -4.98
CA GLU A 163 11.14 -4.06 -4.10
C GLU A 163 10.31 -4.55 -2.92
N VAL A 164 9.48 -3.68 -2.32
CA VAL A 164 8.64 -4.06 -1.18
C VAL A 164 7.63 -5.12 -1.58
N SER A 165 6.94 -4.93 -2.70
CA SER A 165 5.93 -5.88 -3.17
C SER A 165 6.56 -7.14 -3.74
N ALA A 166 7.64 -7.00 -4.51
CA ALA A 166 8.32 -8.13 -5.13
C ALA A 166 8.92 -9.10 -4.10
N ARG A 167 9.58 -8.58 -3.06
CA ARG A 167 10.24 -9.40 -2.04
C ARG A 167 9.34 -9.78 -0.89
N TYR A 168 8.54 -8.83 -0.41
CA TYR A 168 7.83 -8.97 0.88
C TYR A 168 6.32 -8.97 0.74
N GLY A 169 5.73 -8.71 -0.44
CA GLY A 169 4.29 -8.72 -0.63
C GLY A 169 3.72 -10.12 -0.74
N GLY A 170 2.67 -10.42 0.02
CA GLY A 170 1.76 -11.54 -0.19
C GLY A 170 0.37 -10.98 -0.50
N PHE A 171 -0.25 -11.48 -1.58
CA PHE A 171 -1.52 -10.97 -2.08
C PHE A 171 -2.53 -12.11 -2.19
N GLY A 172 -3.76 -11.84 -1.76
CA GLY A 172 -4.89 -12.73 -2.00
C GLY A 172 -5.55 -12.48 -3.35
N GLU A 173 -6.79 -12.89 -3.47
CA GLU A 173 -7.57 -12.75 -4.69
C GLU A 173 -7.93 -11.29 -4.94
N PHE A 174 -7.99 -10.92 -6.23
CA PHE A 174 -8.36 -9.59 -6.69
C PHE A 174 -9.82 -9.57 -7.11
N TYR A 175 -10.61 -8.72 -6.48
CA TYR A 175 -12.03 -8.54 -6.77
C TYR A 175 -12.21 -7.22 -7.51
N ILE A 176 -12.54 -7.30 -8.80
CA ILE A 176 -12.82 -6.13 -9.64
C ILE A 176 -14.33 -5.92 -9.64
N ASN A 177 -14.74 -4.72 -9.24
CA ASN A 177 -16.14 -4.33 -9.16
C ASN A 177 -16.36 -3.11 -10.04
N LEU A 178 -17.47 -3.10 -10.77
CA LEU A 178 -17.97 -1.95 -11.49
C LEU A 178 -19.14 -1.35 -10.72
N ARG A 179 -19.19 -0.03 -10.70
CA ARG A 179 -20.30 0.68 -10.09
C ARG A 179 -21.57 0.38 -10.86
N LEU A 180 -22.62 0.04 -10.15
CA LEU A 180 -23.95 -0.15 -10.67
C LEU A 180 -24.93 0.72 -9.87
N LYS A 181 -25.84 1.40 -10.53
CA LYS A 181 -26.94 2.08 -9.85
C LYS A 181 -27.90 1.05 -9.28
N PRO A 182 -28.47 1.28 -8.07
CA PRO A 182 -29.40 0.32 -7.46
C PRO A 182 -30.61 0.01 -8.35
N GLU A 183 -31.10 0.98 -9.09
CA GLU A 183 -32.24 0.83 -10.03
C GLU A 183 -31.94 -0.10 -11.20
N ASP A 184 -30.68 -0.18 -11.65
CA ASP A 184 -30.24 -1.00 -12.78
C ASP A 184 -29.91 -2.45 -12.36
N LEU A 185 -29.98 -2.76 -11.05
CA LEU A 185 -29.55 -4.05 -10.51
C LEU A 185 -30.33 -5.24 -11.11
N TRP A 186 -31.67 -5.10 -11.21
CA TRP A 186 -32.55 -6.16 -11.68
C TRP A 186 -32.29 -6.48 -13.15
N GLU A 187 -32.16 -5.45 -13.99
CA GLU A 187 -31.81 -5.62 -15.40
C GLU A 187 -30.42 -6.29 -15.54
N HIS A 188 -29.44 -5.87 -14.73
CA HIS A 188 -28.09 -6.45 -14.73
C HIS A 188 -28.09 -7.93 -14.34
N LEU A 189 -28.98 -8.34 -13.43
CA LEU A 189 -29.14 -9.73 -13.01
C LEU A 189 -30.01 -10.56 -13.96
N GLY A 190 -30.61 -9.92 -14.97
CA GLY A 190 -31.50 -10.58 -15.91
C GLY A 190 -32.87 -10.98 -15.32
N LEU A 191 -33.32 -10.23 -14.30
CA LEU A 191 -34.58 -10.44 -13.57
C LEU A 191 -35.63 -9.43 -13.99
#